data_0a8edd2b9e7748180b6daa344758e6bb
#
_entry.id   0a8edd2b9e7748180b6daa344758e6bb
#
_cell.length_a   1.000
_cell.length_b   1.000
_cell.length_c   1.000
_cell.angle_alpha   90.00
_cell.angle_beta   90.00
_cell.angle_gamma   90.00
#
_symmetry.space_group_name_H-M   'P 1'
#
loop_
_entity.id
_entity.type
_entity.pdbx_description
1 polymer ?
#
loop_
_entity_poly.entity_id
_entity_poly.type
_entity_poly.pdbx_seq_one_letter_code
_entity_poly.pdbx_strand_id
1 'polypeptide(L)'
;MSEIGLQVQRHQATLTGDAEVVTDLSCTQTVAKTSAMHWLNISGKASLADLQLLLGEYHLHALVLEDMASKNQRAKIEDYGDYVFLVLRGVLFQDNQLKTQLLYLIVGKDFLISYQPKTLLMRPVMKQRIAQKPLWYQQSNLEYLMYLYVDCWVDTLMASVETFSVKVDKLDGSLLQIKDTDLLPRLHRMKHDAMRLRRSVVPLRDVLTVLMRSDFDVLSDRYHLYMRDTFDHCMQLMENLDFSRDALLTMMEVTLGAQSNRLNRQMRLLTAVSITFMPLTLITGIYGMNFDNMPELHWEYGYFYVLATITIIAISSIVFLIHRKWL
;
A
#
# COMPACT_ATOMS: atom_id res chain seq x y z
N MET A 1 -22.11 0.77 -11.06
CA MET A 1 -20.89 0.80 -11.90
C MET A 1 -21.23 0.01 -13.14
N SER A 2 -21.46 0.69 -14.26
CA SER A 2 -21.74 0.07 -15.54
C SER A 2 -20.55 -0.79 -15.95
N GLU A 3 -20.80 -2.05 -16.28
CA GLU A 3 -19.80 -2.90 -16.92
C GLU A 3 -19.44 -2.25 -18.26
N ILE A 4 -18.21 -1.76 -18.36
CA ILE A 4 -17.68 -1.22 -19.60
C ILE A 4 -17.54 -2.41 -20.54
N GLY A 5 -18.28 -2.42 -21.63
CA GLY A 5 -18.12 -3.41 -22.69
C GLY A 5 -16.68 -3.42 -23.21
N LEU A 6 -16.24 -4.52 -23.81
CA LEU A 6 -14.94 -4.63 -24.41
C LEU A 6 -14.78 -3.58 -25.53
N GLN A 7 -13.79 -2.71 -25.41
CA GLN A 7 -13.45 -1.70 -26.41
C GLN A 7 -12.10 -2.06 -27.03
N VAL A 8 -12.03 -2.06 -28.34
CA VAL A 8 -10.81 -2.35 -29.11
C VAL A 8 -10.55 -1.18 -30.04
N GLN A 9 -9.37 -0.58 -29.92
CA GLN A 9 -8.92 0.53 -30.75
C GLN A 9 -7.63 0.11 -31.45
N ARG A 10 -7.60 0.24 -32.77
CA ARG A 10 -6.42 -0.01 -33.57
C ARG A 10 -5.84 1.31 -34.03
N HIS A 11 -4.55 1.49 -33.77
CA HIS A 11 -3.77 2.61 -34.26
C HIS A 11 -2.73 2.10 -35.25
N GLN A 12 -2.68 2.64 -36.44
CA GLN A 12 -1.75 2.25 -37.48
C GLN A 12 -0.84 3.42 -37.82
N ALA A 13 0.45 3.16 -37.95
CA ALA A 13 1.40 4.16 -38.41
C ALA A 13 1.20 4.33 -39.93
N THR A 14 0.91 5.55 -40.39
CA THR A 14 0.91 5.91 -41.79
C THR A 14 2.25 6.54 -42.20
N LEU A 15 2.67 6.34 -43.44
CA LEU A 15 3.92 6.91 -44.00
C LEU A 15 3.95 8.45 -43.94
N THR A 16 2.82 9.11 -43.70
CA THR A 16 2.66 10.57 -43.61
C THR A 16 2.78 11.12 -42.18
N GLY A 17 3.00 10.28 -41.16
CA GLY A 17 3.17 10.74 -39.79
C GLY A 17 1.88 11.02 -39.00
N ASP A 18 0.71 10.89 -39.61
CA ASP A 18 -0.58 11.05 -38.95
C ASP A 18 -1.09 9.71 -38.43
N ALA A 19 -1.50 9.69 -37.15
CA ALA A 19 -2.13 8.52 -36.55
C ALA A 19 -3.59 8.43 -36.97
N GLU A 20 -3.93 7.58 -37.88
CA GLU A 20 -5.31 7.26 -38.13
C GLU A 20 -5.83 6.28 -37.08
N VAL A 21 -6.83 6.69 -36.30
CA VAL A 21 -7.62 5.77 -35.44
C VAL A 21 -8.52 4.98 -36.36
N VAL A 22 -8.07 3.80 -36.77
CA VAL A 22 -8.70 3.09 -37.88
C VAL A 22 -10.02 2.43 -37.52
N THR A 23 -10.39 2.22 -36.26
CA THR A 23 -11.77 1.74 -35.97
C THR A 23 -11.98 1.40 -34.48
N ASP A 24 -13.15 1.73 -33.93
CA ASP A 24 -13.78 1.01 -32.83
C ASP A 24 -14.27 -0.33 -33.38
N LEU A 25 -13.51 -1.39 -33.14
CA LEU A 25 -13.90 -2.74 -33.55
C LEU A 25 -14.90 -3.33 -32.54
N SER A 26 -16.04 -3.81 -33.05
CA SER A 26 -16.97 -4.57 -32.22
C SER A 26 -16.33 -5.90 -31.80
N CYS A 27 -16.59 -6.37 -30.58
CA CYS A 27 -16.01 -7.53 -29.93
C CYS A 27 -16.19 -8.89 -30.66
N THR A 28 -16.83 -8.89 -31.83
CA THR A 28 -17.21 -10.10 -32.57
C THR A 28 -16.34 -10.39 -33.78
N GLN A 29 -15.33 -9.56 -34.06
CA GLN A 29 -14.48 -9.73 -35.25
C GLN A 29 -13.02 -10.01 -34.87
N THR A 30 -12.40 -10.98 -35.53
CA THR A 30 -10.96 -11.23 -35.47
C THR A 30 -10.22 -10.01 -36.04
N VAL A 31 -9.22 -9.52 -35.30
CA VAL A 31 -8.41 -8.39 -35.77
C VAL A 31 -7.32 -8.93 -36.69
N ALA A 32 -7.44 -8.65 -37.98
CA ALA A 32 -6.45 -9.08 -38.96
C ALA A 32 -5.06 -8.51 -38.64
N LYS A 33 -4.03 -9.37 -38.66
CA LYS A 33 -2.64 -8.94 -38.55
C LYS A 33 -2.25 -8.27 -39.88
N THR A 34 -1.81 -7.02 -39.82
CA THR A 34 -1.29 -6.30 -40.99
C THR A 34 0.21 -6.31 -41.00
N SER A 35 0.81 -6.23 -42.19
CA SER A 35 2.27 -6.09 -42.37
C SER A 35 2.83 -4.71 -41.97
N ALA A 36 1.96 -3.73 -41.73
CA ALA A 36 2.34 -2.41 -41.23
C ALA A 36 2.40 -2.41 -39.70
N MET A 37 3.36 -1.69 -39.12
CA MET A 37 3.44 -1.51 -37.66
C MET A 37 2.16 -0.94 -37.09
N HIS A 38 1.63 -1.57 -36.06
CA HIS A 38 0.36 -1.16 -35.47
C HIS A 38 0.31 -1.39 -33.97
N TRP A 39 -0.49 -0.60 -33.31
CA TRP A 39 -0.80 -0.74 -31.91
C TRP A 39 -2.28 -1.07 -31.72
N LEU A 40 -2.55 -2.17 -31.01
CA LEU A 40 -3.88 -2.62 -30.63
C LEU A 40 -4.12 -2.35 -29.16
N ASN A 41 -5.02 -1.40 -28.86
CA ASN A 41 -5.39 -1.05 -27.49
C ASN A 41 -6.73 -1.66 -27.12
N ILE A 42 -6.73 -2.62 -26.19
CA ILE A 42 -7.89 -3.37 -25.73
C ILE A 42 -8.22 -2.94 -24.29
N SER A 43 -9.45 -2.54 -24.05
CA SER A 43 -9.92 -2.16 -22.71
C SER A 43 -11.28 -2.78 -22.40
N GLY A 44 -11.42 -3.27 -21.17
CA GLY A 44 -12.63 -3.94 -20.69
C GLY A 44 -12.39 -5.40 -20.34
N LYS A 45 -13.38 -6.03 -19.70
CA LYS A 45 -13.31 -7.46 -19.36
C LYS A 45 -13.48 -8.31 -20.61
N ALA A 46 -12.53 -9.21 -20.85
CA ALA A 46 -12.62 -10.23 -21.88
C ALA A 46 -12.58 -11.62 -21.24
N SER A 47 -13.33 -12.55 -21.80
CA SER A 47 -13.18 -13.97 -21.50
C SER A 47 -12.02 -14.57 -22.31
N LEU A 48 -11.58 -15.77 -21.95
CA LEU A 48 -10.57 -16.48 -22.73
C LEU A 48 -11.01 -16.66 -24.19
N ALA A 49 -12.29 -17.00 -24.42
CA ALA A 49 -12.85 -17.17 -25.74
C ALA A 49 -12.84 -15.87 -26.57
N ASP A 50 -13.14 -14.73 -25.92
CA ASP A 50 -13.10 -13.42 -26.58
C ASP A 50 -11.66 -13.08 -27.02
N LEU A 51 -10.66 -13.34 -26.13
CA LEU A 51 -9.25 -13.10 -26.43
C LEU A 51 -8.73 -14.04 -27.53
N GLN A 52 -9.12 -15.32 -27.52
CA GLN A 52 -8.78 -16.26 -28.57
C GLN A 52 -9.34 -15.84 -29.93
N LEU A 53 -10.60 -15.39 -29.97
CA LEU A 53 -11.23 -14.90 -31.20
C LEU A 53 -10.55 -13.63 -31.71
N LEU A 54 -10.32 -12.65 -30.81
CA LEU A 54 -9.78 -11.34 -31.14
C LEU A 54 -8.33 -11.40 -31.61
N LEU A 55 -7.51 -12.23 -30.97
CA LEU A 55 -6.05 -12.28 -31.15
C LEU A 55 -5.57 -13.53 -31.90
N GLY A 56 -6.47 -14.28 -32.52
CA GLY A 56 -6.14 -15.56 -33.20
C GLY A 56 -5.08 -15.43 -34.29
N GLU A 57 -5.03 -14.32 -35.02
CA GLU A 57 -4.05 -14.08 -36.09
C GLU A 57 -2.65 -13.69 -35.58
N TYR A 58 -2.50 -13.39 -34.28
CA TYR A 58 -1.20 -13.02 -33.69
C TYR A 58 -0.39 -14.24 -33.23
N HIS A 59 -0.94 -15.46 -33.34
CA HIS A 59 -0.31 -16.73 -32.95
C HIS A 59 0.29 -16.72 -31.55
N LEU A 60 -0.44 -16.10 -30.60
CA LEU A 60 0.00 -16.02 -29.22
C LEU A 60 -0.10 -17.39 -28.53
N HIS A 61 0.85 -17.67 -27.65
CA HIS A 61 0.85 -18.91 -26.86
C HIS A 61 -0.40 -18.99 -25.97
N ALA A 62 -0.96 -20.18 -25.80
CA ALA A 62 -2.20 -20.38 -25.03
C ALA A 62 -2.09 -19.87 -23.58
N LEU A 63 -0.93 -20.02 -22.94
CA LEU A 63 -0.66 -19.51 -21.59
C LEU A 63 -0.75 -17.98 -21.50
N VAL A 64 -0.35 -17.24 -22.54
CA VAL A 64 -0.46 -15.79 -22.58
C VAL A 64 -1.93 -15.35 -22.54
N LEU A 65 -2.78 -16.01 -23.33
CA LEU A 65 -4.22 -15.73 -23.37
C LEU A 65 -4.92 -16.10 -22.06
N GLU A 66 -4.50 -17.23 -21.44
CA GLU A 66 -4.98 -17.64 -20.12
C GLU A 66 -4.61 -16.62 -19.05
N ASP A 67 -3.36 -16.13 -19.04
CA ASP A 67 -2.89 -15.11 -18.14
C ASP A 67 -3.64 -13.78 -18.30
N MET A 68 -3.90 -13.37 -19.56
CA MET A 68 -4.69 -12.17 -19.85
C MET A 68 -6.14 -12.30 -19.36
N ALA A 69 -6.74 -13.48 -19.42
CA ALA A 69 -8.07 -13.74 -18.90
C ALA A 69 -8.10 -13.84 -17.37
N SER A 70 -6.95 -14.06 -16.72
CA SER A 70 -6.84 -14.19 -15.27
C SER A 70 -6.94 -12.83 -14.57
N LYS A 71 -7.62 -12.81 -13.41
CA LYS A 71 -7.81 -11.60 -12.61
C LYS A 71 -6.68 -11.32 -11.63
N ASN A 72 -5.74 -12.23 -11.44
CA ASN A 72 -4.79 -12.17 -10.33
C ASN A 72 -3.37 -12.53 -10.74
N GLN A 73 -2.89 -11.93 -11.82
CA GLN A 73 -1.51 -12.13 -12.28
C GLN A 73 -0.52 -11.28 -11.47
N ARG A 74 0.69 -11.81 -11.29
CA ARG A 74 1.85 -11.09 -10.75
C ARG A 74 2.55 -10.37 -11.91
N ALA A 75 3.20 -9.24 -11.61
CA ALA A 75 4.06 -8.61 -12.60
C ALA A 75 5.17 -9.60 -13.01
N LYS A 76 5.34 -9.79 -14.33
CA LYS A 76 6.32 -10.70 -14.96
C LYS A 76 6.63 -10.26 -16.38
N ILE A 77 7.74 -10.75 -16.89
CA ILE A 77 8.14 -10.64 -18.28
C ILE A 77 8.54 -12.02 -18.79
N GLU A 78 8.12 -12.37 -19.98
CA GLU A 78 8.40 -13.64 -20.65
C GLU A 78 8.75 -13.39 -22.11
N ASP A 79 9.83 -14.02 -22.56
CA ASP A 79 10.29 -13.98 -23.95
C ASP A 79 9.77 -15.22 -24.68
N TYR A 80 9.08 -14.99 -25.79
CA TYR A 80 8.58 -16.04 -26.69
C TYR A 80 9.31 -16.07 -28.04
N GLY A 81 10.43 -15.31 -28.18
CA GLY A 81 11.21 -15.18 -29.39
C GLY A 81 10.60 -14.21 -30.41
N ASP A 82 9.38 -14.47 -30.88
CA ASP A 82 8.68 -13.60 -31.83
C ASP A 82 8.04 -12.37 -31.17
N TYR A 83 7.83 -12.41 -29.86
CA TYR A 83 7.28 -11.33 -29.06
C TYR A 83 7.66 -11.47 -27.58
N VAL A 84 7.66 -10.34 -26.88
CA VAL A 84 7.82 -10.27 -25.43
C VAL A 84 6.47 -10.01 -24.78
N PHE A 85 6.14 -10.81 -23.76
CA PHE A 85 4.94 -10.67 -22.96
C PHE A 85 5.26 -10.04 -21.60
N LEU A 86 4.65 -8.93 -21.30
CA LEU A 86 4.87 -8.13 -20.09
C LEU A 86 3.56 -7.98 -19.32
N VAL A 87 3.57 -8.33 -18.05
CA VAL A 87 2.46 -8.08 -17.12
C VAL A 87 2.89 -7.05 -16.09
N LEU A 88 2.18 -5.94 -16.05
CA LEU A 88 2.35 -4.90 -15.04
C LEU A 88 1.17 -4.98 -14.05
N ARG A 89 1.50 -5.14 -12.79
CA ARG A 89 0.53 -5.13 -11.69
C ARG A 89 0.86 -4.01 -10.72
N GLY A 90 -0.14 -3.19 -10.42
CA GLY A 90 -0.01 -2.10 -9.46
C GLY A 90 -1.13 -2.08 -8.44
N VAL A 91 -0.84 -1.54 -7.27
CA VAL A 91 -1.83 -1.20 -6.25
C VAL A 91 -1.80 0.32 -6.11
N LEU A 92 -2.90 0.97 -6.46
CA LEU A 92 -2.99 2.41 -6.60
C LEU A 92 -4.09 2.97 -5.70
N PHE A 93 -3.90 4.21 -5.23
CA PHE A 93 -4.97 4.94 -4.54
C PHE A 93 -6.01 5.44 -5.53
N GLN A 94 -7.25 4.99 -5.36
CA GLN A 94 -8.41 5.52 -6.04
C GLN A 94 -9.52 5.74 -5.01
N ASP A 95 -10.08 6.95 -4.95
CA ASP A 95 -11.14 7.30 -3.98
C ASP A 95 -10.73 6.97 -2.53
N ASN A 96 -9.49 7.28 -2.17
CA ASN A 96 -8.89 7.03 -0.86
C ASN A 96 -8.77 5.54 -0.47
N GLN A 97 -8.93 4.62 -1.42
CA GLN A 97 -8.80 3.17 -1.23
C GLN A 97 -7.73 2.60 -2.17
N LEU A 98 -7.04 1.56 -1.70
CA LEU A 98 -6.10 0.82 -2.53
C LEU A 98 -6.83 -0.16 -3.44
N LYS A 99 -6.75 0.07 -4.76
CA LYS A 99 -7.31 -0.79 -5.80
C LYS A 99 -6.20 -1.40 -6.65
N THR A 100 -6.35 -2.67 -6.98
CA THR A 100 -5.41 -3.36 -7.88
C THR A 100 -5.76 -3.05 -9.34
N GLN A 101 -4.74 -2.71 -10.11
CA GLN A 101 -4.81 -2.55 -11.57
C GLN A 101 -3.82 -3.51 -12.25
N LEU A 102 -4.19 -3.91 -13.46
CA LEU A 102 -3.40 -4.81 -14.31
C LEU A 102 -3.33 -4.21 -15.71
N LEU A 103 -2.15 -4.31 -16.30
CA LEU A 103 -1.89 -3.98 -17.69
C LEU A 103 -1.04 -5.11 -18.29
N TYR A 104 -1.46 -5.58 -19.44
CA TYR A 104 -0.74 -6.57 -20.23
C TYR A 104 -0.23 -5.91 -21.49
N LEU A 105 1.04 -6.10 -21.80
CA LEU A 105 1.68 -5.63 -23.01
C LEU A 105 2.28 -6.83 -23.75
N ILE A 106 2.05 -6.92 -25.05
CA ILE A 106 2.66 -7.89 -25.93
C ILE A 106 3.34 -7.09 -27.04
N VAL A 107 4.65 -7.22 -27.13
CA VAL A 107 5.49 -6.46 -28.04
C VAL A 107 6.13 -7.41 -29.03
N GLY A 108 5.71 -7.35 -30.28
CA GLY A 108 6.34 -8.02 -31.40
C GLY A 108 7.11 -7.05 -32.28
N LYS A 109 7.74 -7.54 -33.34
CA LYS A 109 8.50 -6.70 -34.29
C LYS A 109 7.62 -5.68 -34.99
N ASP A 110 6.39 -6.06 -35.34
CA ASP A 110 5.47 -5.23 -36.13
C ASP A 110 4.20 -4.83 -35.40
N PHE A 111 4.04 -5.25 -34.13
CA PHE A 111 2.84 -4.96 -33.37
C PHE A 111 3.12 -4.75 -31.87
N LEU A 112 2.26 -3.93 -31.27
CA LEU A 112 2.13 -3.82 -29.82
C LEU A 112 0.66 -4.01 -29.46
N ILE A 113 0.39 -4.91 -28.52
CA ILE A 113 -0.94 -5.11 -27.95
C ILE A 113 -0.91 -4.64 -26.50
N SER A 114 -1.79 -3.69 -26.14
CA SER A 114 -2.01 -3.30 -24.77
C SER A 114 -3.40 -3.72 -24.33
N TYR A 115 -3.50 -4.56 -23.29
CA TYR A 115 -4.77 -5.03 -22.75
C TYR A 115 -4.93 -4.59 -21.30
N GLN A 116 -6.06 -3.99 -20.99
CA GLN A 116 -6.41 -3.47 -19.67
C GLN A 116 -7.81 -3.95 -19.28
N PRO A 117 -7.96 -4.90 -18.33
CA PRO A 117 -9.27 -5.43 -17.91
C PRO A 117 -10.21 -4.39 -17.27
N LYS A 118 -9.62 -3.27 -16.81
CA LYS A 118 -10.31 -2.12 -16.23
C LYS A 118 -9.66 -0.84 -16.73
N THR A 119 -10.41 0.25 -16.78
CA THR A 119 -9.84 1.56 -17.10
C THR A 119 -8.72 1.91 -16.14
N LEU A 120 -7.53 2.18 -16.68
CA LEU A 120 -6.34 2.52 -15.90
C LEU A 120 -6.36 3.99 -15.49
N LEU A 121 -5.86 4.28 -14.29
CA LEU A 121 -5.68 5.65 -13.80
C LEU A 121 -4.71 6.46 -14.66
N MET A 122 -3.69 5.81 -15.22
CA MET A 122 -2.70 6.46 -16.07
C MET A 122 -3.21 6.85 -17.47
N ARG A 123 -4.40 6.38 -17.88
CA ARG A 123 -4.93 6.61 -19.24
C ARG A 123 -4.94 8.08 -19.69
N PRO A 124 -5.34 9.07 -18.87
CA PRO A 124 -5.29 10.48 -19.26
C PRO A 124 -3.86 10.97 -19.50
N VAL A 125 -2.94 10.63 -18.62
CA VAL A 125 -1.51 11.01 -18.71
C VAL A 125 -0.87 10.37 -19.94
N MET A 126 -1.14 9.09 -20.17
CA MET A 126 -0.64 8.37 -21.35
C MET A 126 -1.13 9.00 -22.65
N LYS A 127 -2.42 9.34 -22.77
CA LYS A 127 -2.97 10.05 -23.93
C LYS A 127 -2.28 11.39 -24.17
N GLN A 128 -2.04 12.17 -23.12
CA GLN A 128 -1.37 13.46 -23.21
C GLN A 128 0.09 13.30 -23.68
N ARG A 129 0.83 12.33 -23.14
CA ARG A 129 2.23 12.06 -23.55
C ARG A 129 2.35 11.61 -24.99
N ILE A 130 1.43 10.74 -25.44
CA ILE A 130 1.38 10.32 -26.85
C ILE A 130 1.11 11.52 -27.75
N ALA A 131 0.17 12.41 -27.37
CA ALA A 131 -0.17 13.59 -28.17
C ALA A 131 0.97 14.63 -28.23
N GLN A 132 1.76 14.77 -27.15
CA GLN A 132 2.85 15.76 -27.08
C GLN A 132 4.13 15.32 -27.80
N LYS A 133 4.38 14.02 -27.95
CA LYS A 133 5.58 13.47 -28.59
C LYS A 133 5.21 12.38 -29.58
N PRO A 134 4.81 12.72 -30.81
CA PRO A 134 4.46 11.72 -31.81
C PRO A 134 5.69 10.97 -32.38
N LEU A 135 6.83 10.93 -31.67
CA LEU A 135 8.08 10.31 -32.11
C LEU A 135 7.94 8.82 -32.47
N TRP A 136 7.03 8.12 -31.80
CA TRP A 136 6.76 6.71 -32.12
C TRP A 136 6.08 6.55 -33.50
N TYR A 137 5.28 7.52 -33.92
CA TYR A 137 4.72 7.55 -35.28
C TYR A 137 5.79 7.85 -36.34
N GLN A 138 6.62 8.87 -36.07
CA GLN A 138 7.63 9.32 -37.01
C GLN A 138 8.77 8.30 -37.21
N GLN A 139 9.08 7.50 -36.18
CA GLN A 139 10.15 6.50 -36.20
C GLN A 139 9.63 5.07 -36.26
N SER A 140 8.31 4.87 -36.33
CA SER A 140 7.65 3.53 -36.29
C SER A 140 8.17 2.67 -35.11
N ASN A 141 8.34 3.26 -33.94
CA ASN A 141 9.03 2.65 -32.81
C ASN A 141 8.06 2.18 -31.73
N LEU A 142 7.64 0.94 -31.82
CA LEU A 142 6.76 0.27 -30.84
C LEU A 142 7.45 0.11 -29.47
N GLU A 143 8.78 0.04 -29.46
CA GLU A 143 9.58 -0.03 -28.23
C GLU A 143 9.44 1.24 -27.39
N TYR A 144 9.45 2.41 -28.05
CA TYR A 144 9.22 3.68 -27.36
C TYR A 144 7.81 3.77 -26.77
N LEU A 145 6.82 3.21 -27.46
CA LEU A 145 5.45 3.14 -26.93
C LEU A 145 5.37 2.20 -25.72
N MET A 146 6.05 1.05 -25.76
CA MET A 146 6.21 0.16 -24.62
C MET A 146 6.85 0.90 -23.43
N TYR A 147 7.96 1.60 -23.68
CA TYR A 147 8.61 2.43 -22.66
C TYR A 147 7.64 3.43 -22.04
N LEU A 148 6.88 4.19 -22.85
CA LEU A 148 5.90 5.14 -22.35
C LEU A 148 4.85 4.48 -21.43
N TYR A 149 4.41 3.27 -21.75
CA TYR A 149 3.51 2.51 -20.88
C TYR A 149 4.14 2.16 -19.54
N VAL A 150 5.36 1.65 -19.56
CA VAL A 150 6.09 1.27 -18.34
C VAL A 150 6.41 2.49 -17.49
N ASP A 151 6.87 3.58 -18.09
CA ASP A 151 7.20 4.84 -17.43
C ASP A 151 5.96 5.50 -16.79
N CYS A 152 4.87 5.64 -17.54
CA CYS A 152 3.59 6.13 -16.99
C CYS A 152 3.06 5.23 -15.85
N TRP A 153 3.33 3.92 -15.92
CA TRP A 153 2.96 2.99 -14.87
C TRP A 153 3.73 3.26 -13.58
N VAL A 154 5.04 3.39 -13.67
CA VAL A 154 5.93 3.72 -12.53
C VAL A 154 5.56 5.07 -11.94
N ASP A 155 5.34 6.10 -12.75
CA ASP A 155 4.91 7.43 -12.29
C ASP A 155 3.57 7.39 -11.53
N THR A 156 2.62 6.59 -12.01
CA THR A 156 1.31 6.45 -11.34
C THR A 156 1.45 5.73 -10.00
N LEU A 157 2.36 4.76 -9.90
CA LEU A 157 2.70 4.11 -8.63
C LEU A 157 3.42 5.09 -7.70
N MET A 158 4.34 5.91 -8.22
CA MET A 158 5.07 6.93 -7.45
C MET A 158 4.09 7.92 -6.81
N ALA A 159 3.13 8.47 -7.56
CA ALA A 159 2.09 9.34 -7.03
C ALA A 159 1.24 8.67 -5.94
N SER A 160 1.00 7.36 -6.05
CA SER A 160 0.28 6.59 -5.04
C SER A 160 1.08 6.38 -3.77
N VAL A 161 2.38 6.10 -3.88
CA VAL A 161 3.29 5.95 -2.74
C VAL A 161 3.50 7.29 -2.04
N GLU A 162 3.67 8.38 -2.78
CA GLU A 162 3.75 9.73 -2.23
C GLU A 162 2.48 10.09 -1.43
N THR A 163 1.30 9.80 -2.00
CA THR A 163 0.03 9.97 -1.28
C THR A 163 0.00 9.16 0.03
N PHE A 164 0.56 7.96 0.02
CA PHE A 164 0.67 7.12 1.21
C PHE A 164 1.65 7.72 2.23
N SER A 165 2.85 8.12 1.82
CA SER A 165 3.87 8.74 2.68
C SER A 165 3.34 9.99 3.37
N VAL A 166 2.65 10.88 2.63
CA VAL A 166 1.99 12.07 3.21
C VAL A 166 0.95 11.69 4.29
N LYS A 167 0.24 10.56 4.14
CA LYS A 167 -0.69 10.08 5.19
C LYS A 167 0.06 9.56 6.42
N VAL A 168 1.20 8.91 6.23
CA VAL A 168 2.08 8.45 7.33
C VAL A 168 2.61 9.65 8.10
N ASP A 169 3.15 10.65 7.42
CA ASP A 169 3.72 11.87 8.02
C ASP A 169 2.67 12.67 8.83
N LYS A 170 1.45 12.80 8.27
CA LYS A 170 0.34 13.45 8.99
C LYS A 170 -0.05 12.71 10.27
N LEU A 171 0.05 11.38 10.25
CA LEU A 171 -0.24 10.58 11.44
C LEU A 171 0.87 10.74 12.48
N ASP A 172 2.13 10.77 12.06
CA ASP A 172 3.28 10.98 12.93
C ASP A 172 3.21 12.33 13.64
N GLY A 173 2.97 13.42 12.92
CA GLY A 173 2.80 14.75 13.51
C GLY A 173 1.63 14.88 14.50
N SER A 174 0.65 13.98 14.45
CA SER A 174 -0.50 13.96 15.36
C SER A 174 -0.36 12.99 16.55
N LEU A 175 0.67 12.14 16.58
CA LEU A 175 0.86 11.09 17.60
C LEU A 175 0.79 11.60 19.05
N LEU A 176 1.43 12.73 19.34
CA LEU A 176 1.50 13.32 20.68
C LEU A 176 0.20 13.99 21.11
N GLN A 177 -0.69 14.33 20.18
CA GLN A 177 -1.94 15.04 20.43
C GLN A 177 -3.15 14.11 20.51
N ILE A 178 -3.05 12.91 19.96
CA ILE A 178 -4.18 11.98 19.87
C ILE A 178 -4.24 11.14 21.16
N LYS A 179 -5.22 11.43 22.01
CA LYS A 179 -5.64 10.55 23.12
C LYS A 179 -6.48 9.36 22.62
N ASP A 180 -6.27 8.92 21.39
CA ASP A 180 -7.19 8.08 20.66
C ASP A 180 -6.94 6.60 20.96
N THR A 181 -7.99 5.91 21.42
CA THR A 181 -8.00 4.46 21.63
C THR A 181 -7.90 3.71 20.30
N ASP A 182 -8.17 4.37 19.17
CA ASP A 182 -8.21 3.77 17.84
C ASP A 182 -6.89 3.94 17.03
N LEU A 183 -5.86 4.53 17.65
CA LEU A 183 -4.58 4.79 16.98
C LEU A 183 -3.90 3.48 16.54
N LEU A 184 -3.81 2.51 17.43
CA LEU A 184 -3.13 1.22 17.13
C LEU A 184 -3.80 0.44 15.99
N PRO A 185 -5.13 0.27 15.95
CA PRO A 185 -5.81 -0.32 14.79
C PRO A 185 -5.60 0.45 13.49
N ARG A 186 -5.48 1.77 13.56
CA ARG A 186 -5.19 2.63 12.39
C ARG A 186 -3.78 2.41 11.86
N LEU A 187 -2.78 2.36 12.75
CA LEU A 187 -1.40 2.02 12.40
C LEU A 187 -1.29 0.63 11.77
N HIS A 188 -2.00 -0.36 12.33
CA HIS A 188 -2.06 -1.71 11.76
C HIS A 188 -2.62 -1.72 10.34
N ARG A 189 -3.70 -0.98 10.06
CA ARG A 189 -4.26 -0.85 8.71
C ARG A 189 -3.25 -0.24 7.75
N MET A 190 -2.59 0.85 8.15
CA MET A 190 -1.58 1.52 7.32
C MET A 190 -0.37 0.62 7.06
N LYS A 191 0.10 -0.13 8.05
CA LYS A 191 1.14 -1.14 7.86
C LYS A 191 0.73 -2.20 6.82
N HIS A 192 -0.51 -2.67 6.86
CA HIS A 192 -1.03 -3.61 5.87
C HIS A 192 -1.07 -2.99 4.47
N ASP A 193 -1.44 -1.71 4.36
CA ASP A 193 -1.45 -0.99 3.09
C ASP A 193 -0.03 -0.79 2.53
N ALA A 194 0.96 -0.46 3.38
CA ALA A 194 2.37 -0.42 2.98
C ALA A 194 2.85 -1.77 2.41
N MET A 195 2.47 -2.87 3.06
CA MET A 195 2.80 -4.21 2.57
C MET A 195 2.13 -4.54 1.22
N ARG A 196 0.90 -4.09 1.00
CA ARG A 196 0.19 -4.26 -0.29
C ARG A 196 0.89 -3.49 -1.40
N LEU A 197 1.26 -2.24 -1.16
CA LEU A 197 2.03 -1.41 -2.10
C LEU A 197 3.37 -2.09 -2.42
N ARG A 198 4.12 -2.50 -1.41
CA ARG A 198 5.43 -3.15 -1.59
C ARG A 198 5.33 -4.44 -2.40
N ARG A 199 4.30 -5.26 -2.18
CA ARG A 199 4.05 -6.49 -2.96
C ARG A 199 3.77 -6.23 -4.44
N SER A 200 3.38 -5.02 -4.82
CA SER A 200 3.21 -4.66 -6.23
C SER A 200 4.49 -4.11 -6.85
N VAL A 201 5.32 -3.41 -6.06
CA VAL A 201 6.54 -2.76 -6.56
C VAL A 201 7.71 -3.74 -6.72
N VAL A 202 7.89 -4.69 -5.77
CA VAL A 202 9.00 -5.64 -5.83
C VAL A 202 9.02 -6.45 -7.14
N PRO A 203 7.91 -7.06 -7.59
CA PRO A 203 7.92 -7.77 -8.88
C PRO A 203 8.14 -6.84 -10.09
N LEU A 204 7.70 -5.58 -10.00
CA LEU A 204 7.93 -4.60 -11.05
C LEU A 204 9.42 -4.28 -11.19
N ARG A 205 10.14 -4.10 -10.09
CA ARG A 205 11.60 -3.95 -10.10
C ARG A 205 12.28 -5.14 -10.79
N ASP A 206 11.83 -6.37 -10.46
CA ASP A 206 12.40 -7.59 -11.06
C ASP A 206 12.18 -7.59 -12.57
N VAL A 207 10.99 -7.21 -13.05
CA VAL A 207 10.67 -7.04 -14.46
C VAL A 207 11.58 -6.00 -15.12
N LEU A 208 11.76 -4.82 -14.52
CA LEU A 208 12.64 -3.77 -15.04
C LEU A 208 14.10 -4.22 -15.07
N THR A 209 14.53 -5.01 -14.08
CA THR A 209 15.88 -5.58 -14.05
C THR A 209 16.10 -6.53 -15.23
N VAL A 210 15.11 -7.36 -15.55
CA VAL A 210 15.20 -8.26 -16.72
C VAL A 210 15.19 -7.45 -18.02
N LEU A 211 14.31 -6.45 -18.14
CA LEU A 211 14.28 -5.54 -19.29
C LEU A 211 15.60 -4.85 -19.55
N MET A 212 16.37 -4.51 -18.52
CA MET A 212 17.68 -3.85 -18.66
C MET A 212 18.84 -4.78 -18.97
N ARG A 213 18.72 -6.07 -18.67
CA ARG A 213 19.85 -7.03 -18.73
C ARG A 213 19.73 -8.03 -19.87
N SER A 214 18.53 -8.26 -20.38
CA SER A 214 18.28 -9.30 -21.37
C SER A 214 18.28 -8.69 -22.78
N ASP A 215 18.98 -9.36 -23.69
CA ASP A 215 18.93 -9.07 -25.11
C ASP A 215 17.70 -9.78 -25.67
N PHE A 216 16.68 -9.02 -25.99
CA PHE A 216 15.47 -9.52 -26.64
C PHE A 216 15.58 -9.34 -28.14
N ASP A 217 15.36 -10.37 -28.94
CA ASP A 217 15.42 -10.29 -30.41
C ASP A 217 14.46 -9.26 -31.02
N VAL A 218 13.46 -8.87 -30.25
CA VAL A 218 12.37 -7.97 -30.65
C VAL A 218 12.62 -6.53 -30.24
N LEU A 219 13.54 -6.28 -29.30
CA LEU A 219 13.82 -4.96 -28.73
C LEU A 219 15.24 -4.54 -29.07
N SER A 220 15.42 -3.25 -29.38
CA SER A 220 16.75 -2.69 -29.70
C SER A 220 17.47 -2.15 -28.48
N ASP A 221 18.81 -2.05 -28.55
CA ASP A 221 19.64 -1.53 -27.44
C ASP A 221 19.29 -0.08 -27.03
N ARG A 222 18.64 0.68 -27.90
CA ARG A 222 18.29 2.09 -27.63
C ARG A 222 17.31 2.23 -26.47
N TYR A 223 16.44 1.23 -26.24
CA TYR A 223 15.45 1.30 -25.19
C TYR A 223 16.04 1.12 -23.78
N HIS A 224 17.23 0.49 -23.66
CA HIS A 224 17.90 0.30 -22.38
C HIS A 224 18.18 1.62 -21.65
N LEU A 225 18.55 2.68 -22.38
CA LEU A 225 18.80 4.00 -21.79
C LEU A 225 17.52 4.57 -21.13
N TYR A 226 16.38 4.43 -21.79
CA TYR A 226 15.09 4.89 -21.25
C TYR A 226 14.64 4.06 -20.06
N MET A 227 14.83 2.74 -20.13
CA MET A 227 14.44 1.83 -19.03
C MET A 227 15.28 2.03 -17.78
N ARG A 228 16.51 2.50 -17.91
CA ARG A 228 17.38 2.83 -16.77
C ARG A 228 16.79 3.95 -15.91
N ASP A 229 16.30 5.01 -16.53
CA ASP A 229 15.64 6.11 -15.83
C ASP A 229 14.40 5.64 -15.07
N THR A 230 13.55 4.84 -15.73
CA THR A 230 12.36 4.24 -15.12
C THR A 230 12.71 3.26 -13.97
N PHE A 231 13.85 2.55 -14.10
CA PHE A 231 14.35 1.69 -13.03
C PHE A 231 14.80 2.49 -11.81
N ASP A 232 15.50 3.60 -12.01
CA ASP A 232 15.95 4.48 -10.93
C ASP A 232 14.74 5.07 -10.18
N HIS A 233 13.67 5.46 -10.88
CA HIS A 233 12.39 5.86 -10.29
C HIS A 233 11.74 4.72 -9.47
N CYS A 234 11.80 3.49 -9.98
CA CYS A 234 11.28 2.33 -9.26
C CYS A 234 12.07 2.05 -7.96
N MET A 235 13.39 2.23 -7.97
CA MET A 235 14.24 2.11 -6.78
C MET A 235 13.89 3.18 -5.74
N GLN A 236 13.74 4.44 -6.14
CA GLN A 236 13.31 5.53 -5.26
C GLN A 236 11.93 5.26 -4.64
N LEU A 237 11.03 4.68 -5.41
CA LEU A 237 9.71 4.28 -4.93
C LEU A 237 9.81 3.21 -3.84
N MET A 238 10.71 2.23 -3.99
CA MET A 238 10.95 1.20 -2.96
C MET A 238 11.52 1.80 -1.67
N GLU A 239 12.49 2.70 -1.78
CA GLU A 239 13.09 3.39 -0.64
C GLU A 239 12.05 4.20 0.13
N ASN A 240 11.18 4.95 -0.55
CA ASN A 240 10.09 5.70 0.07
C ASN A 240 9.09 4.81 0.81
N LEU A 241 8.80 3.62 0.26
CA LEU A 241 7.93 2.64 0.92
C LEU A 241 8.59 2.03 2.15
N ASP A 242 9.86 1.68 2.09
CA ASP A 242 10.59 1.11 3.22
C ASP A 242 10.72 2.15 4.34
N PHE A 243 11.00 3.42 4.01
CA PHE A 243 11.00 4.52 4.97
C PHE A 243 9.63 4.70 5.66
N SER A 244 8.54 4.73 4.87
CA SER A 244 7.17 4.85 5.41
C SER A 244 6.81 3.66 6.31
N ARG A 245 7.24 2.45 5.97
CA ARG A 245 7.03 1.25 6.79
C ARG A 245 7.76 1.34 8.13
N ASP A 246 9.01 1.77 8.11
CA ASP A 246 9.84 1.87 9.32
C ASP A 246 9.32 2.97 10.25
N ALA A 247 8.85 4.10 9.69
CA ALA A 247 8.15 5.13 10.45
C ALA A 247 6.90 4.57 11.15
N LEU A 248 6.06 3.78 10.43
CA LEU A 248 4.89 3.13 11.04
C LEU A 248 5.25 2.15 12.17
N LEU A 249 6.34 1.40 12.04
CA LEU A 249 6.82 0.50 13.09
C LEU A 249 7.25 1.27 14.33
N THR A 250 8.01 2.35 14.15
CA THR A 250 8.43 3.25 15.24
C THR A 250 7.21 3.86 15.95
N MET A 251 6.22 4.33 15.19
CA MET A 251 4.97 4.86 15.77
C MET A 251 4.23 3.80 16.60
N MET A 252 4.20 2.54 16.14
CA MET A 252 3.60 1.44 16.90
C MET A 252 4.33 1.20 18.23
N GLU A 253 5.66 1.20 18.23
CA GLU A 253 6.48 1.04 19.44
C GLU A 253 6.23 2.18 20.43
N VAL A 254 6.25 3.43 19.96
CA VAL A 254 5.95 4.61 20.79
C VAL A 254 4.55 4.53 21.39
N THR A 255 3.55 4.13 20.59
CA THR A 255 2.16 3.98 21.03
C THR A 255 2.03 2.92 22.13
N LEU A 256 2.66 1.75 21.95
CA LEU A 256 2.67 0.67 22.96
C LEU A 256 3.39 1.10 24.24
N GLY A 257 4.52 1.82 24.09
CA GLY A 257 5.25 2.41 25.25
C GLY A 257 4.38 3.40 26.02
N ALA A 258 3.67 4.27 25.32
CA ALA A 258 2.75 5.22 25.94
C ALA A 258 1.58 4.53 26.67
N GLN A 259 1.01 3.46 26.10
CA GLN A 259 -0.03 2.65 26.75
C GLN A 259 0.52 1.96 28.01
N SER A 260 1.70 1.36 27.93
CA SER A 260 2.36 0.74 29.09
C SER A 260 2.61 1.75 30.21
N ASN A 261 3.10 2.94 29.88
CA ASN A 261 3.29 4.02 30.86
C ASN A 261 1.97 4.46 31.49
N ARG A 262 0.88 4.52 30.73
CA ARG A 262 -0.45 4.85 31.25
C ARG A 262 -0.93 3.76 32.23
N LEU A 263 -0.80 2.49 31.88
CA LEU A 263 -1.14 1.37 32.76
C LEU A 263 -0.32 1.40 34.06
N ASN A 264 0.98 1.60 33.96
CA ASN A 264 1.88 1.74 35.12
C ASN A 264 1.46 2.89 36.04
N ARG A 265 1.03 4.02 35.45
CA ARG A 265 0.51 5.16 36.24
C ARG A 265 -0.79 4.80 36.95
N GLN A 266 -1.72 4.10 36.31
CA GLN A 266 -2.96 3.64 36.93
C GLN A 266 -2.69 2.65 38.05
N MET A 267 -1.77 1.68 37.84
CA MET A 267 -1.33 0.71 38.87
C MET A 267 -0.71 1.42 40.06
N ARG A 268 0.14 2.44 39.86
CA ARG A 268 0.71 3.24 40.95
C ARG A 268 -0.38 3.91 41.79
N LEU A 269 -1.38 4.53 41.14
CA LEU A 269 -2.49 5.17 41.84
C LEU A 269 -3.30 4.15 42.67
N LEU A 270 -3.61 2.98 42.08
CA LEU A 270 -4.31 1.93 42.81
C LEU A 270 -3.50 1.42 44.02
N THR A 271 -2.20 1.20 43.82
CA THR A 271 -1.28 0.78 44.89
C THR A 271 -1.17 1.85 45.99
N ALA A 272 -1.08 3.13 45.62
CA ALA A 272 -1.05 4.24 46.57
C ALA A 272 -2.29 4.29 47.46
N VAL A 273 -3.48 4.14 46.85
CA VAL A 273 -4.75 4.03 47.60
C VAL A 273 -4.73 2.83 48.53
N SER A 274 -4.33 1.64 48.03
CA SER A 274 -4.29 0.40 48.83
C SER A 274 -3.33 0.51 50.03
N ILE A 275 -2.11 1.03 49.83
CA ILE A 275 -1.10 1.20 50.91
C ILE A 275 -1.62 2.17 51.97
N THR A 276 -2.38 3.20 51.59
CA THR A 276 -2.94 4.16 52.54
C THR A 276 -4.10 3.56 53.34
N PHE A 277 -5.04 2.88 52.67
CA PHE A 277 -6.27 2.41 53.33
C PHE A 277 -6.16 1.06 54.04
N MET A 278 -5.26 0.16 53.60
CA MET A 278 -5.14 -1.18 54.17
C MET A 278 -4.78 -1.16 55.68
N PRO A 279 -3.77 -0.41 56.18
CA PRO A 279 -3.46 -0.37 57.60
C PRO A 279 -4.60 0.30 58.39
N LEU A 280 -5.24 1.33 57.83
CA LEU A 280 -6.37 2.02 58.47
C LEU A 280 -7.57 1.08 58.66
N THR A 281 -7.91 0.32 57.61
CA THR A 281 -9.00 -0.68 57.63
C THR A 281 -8.71 -1.82 58.61
N LEU A 282 -7.42 -2.26 58.67
CA LEU A 282 -7.01 -3.27 59.62
C LEU A 282 -7.27 -2.81 61.08
N ILE A 283 -6.80 -1.60 61.41
CA ILE A 283 -6.98 -1.03 62.76
C ILE A 283 -8.47 -0.89 63.10
N THR A 284 -9.25 -0.26 62.19
CA THR A 284 -10.70 -0.08 62.42
C THR A 284 -11.43 -1.42 62.48
N GLY A 285 -10.99 -2.43 61.71
CA GLY A 285 -11.52 -3.79 61.76
C GLY A 285 -11.30 -4.50 63.09
N ILE A 286 -10.09 -4.36 63.63
CA ILE A 286 -9.75 -4.94 64.97
C ILE A 286 -10.62 -4.28 66.07
N TYR A 287 -10.69 -2.95 66.09
CA TYR A 287 -11.51 -2.24 67.05
C TYR A 287 -13.03 -2.30 66.81
N GLY A 288 -13.45 -2.78 65.64
CA GLY A 288 -14.84 -3.09 65.36
C GLY A 288 -15.26 -4.53 65.73
N MET A 289 -14.40 -5.34 66.29
CA MET A 289 -14.71 -6.70 66.76
C MET A 289 -15.42 -6.67 68.12
N ASN A 290 -16.38 -7.58 68.31
CA ASN A 290 -17.21 -7.71 69.54
C ASN A 290 -16.56 -8.75 70.49
N PHE A 291 -15.32 -8.52 70.92
CA PHE A 291 -14.69 -9.36 71.94
C PHE A 291 -14.89 -8.76 73.34
N ASP A 292 -15.31 -9.58 74.33
CA ASP A 292 -15.56 -9.12 75.68
C ASP A 292 -14.30 -8.71 76.45
N ASN A 293 -13.11 -9.18 76.02
CA ASN A 293 -11.86 -8.95 76.68
C ASN A 293 -10.89 -8.15 75.79
N MET A 294 -11.21 -6.89 75.54
CA MET A 294 -10.36 -5.89 74.90
C MET A 294 -9.97 -4.79 75.91
N PRO A 295 -8.77 -4.85 76.50
CA PRO A 295 -8.34 -3.92 77.55
C PRO A 295 -8.41 -2.45 77.15
N GLU A 296 -8.15 -2.15 75.90
CA GLU A 296 -8.06 -0.78 75.35
C GLU A 296 -9.45 -0.09 75.24
N LEU A 297 -10.53 -0.86 75.15
CA LEU A 297 -11.89 -0.33 75.11
C LEU A 297 -12.38 0.24 76.43
N HIS A 298 -11.75 -0.20 77.56
CA HIS A 298 -12.07 0.28 78.91
C HIS A 298 -11.17 1.46 79.35
N TRP A 299 -10.31 1.93 78.47
CA TRP A 299 -9.43 3.06 78.75
C TRP A 299 -10.14 4.38 78.38
N GLU A 300 -10.19 5.35 79.33
CA GLU A 300 -10.90 6.64 79.19
C GLU A 300 -10.49 7.45 77.95
N TYR A 301 -9.21 7.36 77.53
CA TYR A 301 -8.64 8.00 76.36
C TYR A 301 -8.45 7.11 75.14
N GLY A 302 -8.87 5.87 75.19
CA GLY A 302 -8.61 4.85 74.16
C GLY A 302 -9.11 5.26 72.79
N TYR A 303 -10.28 5.83 72.68
CA TYR A 303 -10.85 6.34 71.43
C TYR A 303 -9.93 7.45 70.79
N PHE A 304 -9.52 8.44 71.57
CA PHE A 304 -8.66 9.50 71.05
C PHE A 304 -7.29 9.03 70.66
N TYR A 305 -6.72 8.04 71.37
CA TYR A 305 -5.44 7.42 71.02
C TYR A 305 -5.52 6.66 69.71
N VAL A 306 -6.52 5.84 69.45
CA VAL A 306 -6.73 5.15 68.22
C VAL A 306 -6.94 6.10 67.08
N LEU A 307 -7.73 7.15 67.27
CA LEU A 307 -7.97 8.19 66.25
C LEU A 307 -6.70 8.93 65.85
N ALA A 308 -5.90 9.31 66.86
CA ALA A 308 -4.57 9.93 66.63
C ALA A 308 -3.62 8.99 65.87
N THR A 309 -3.58 7.69 66.24
CA THR A 309 -2.77 6.68 65.57
C THR A 309 -3.14 6.52 64.10
N ILE A 310 -4.46 6.39 63.81
CA ILE A 310 -4.99 6.30 62.47
C ILE A 310 -4.59 7.55 61.66
N THR A 311 -4.72 8.74 62.23
CA THR A 311 -4.37 10.02 61.58
C THR A 311 -2.87 10.12 61.28
N ILE A 312 -2.01 9.73 62.20
CA ILE A 312 -0.56 9.71 62.03
C ILE A 312 -0.18 8.75 60.91
N ILE A 313 -0.74 7.52 60.88
CA ILE A 313 -0.48 6.55 59.82
C ILE A 313 -0.94 7.06 58.47
N ALA A 314 -2.12 7.69 58.39
CA ALA A 314 -2.64 8.24 57.13
C ALA A 314 -1.72 9.36 56.59
N ILE A 315 -1.35 10.33 57.46
CA ILE A 315 -0.45 11.43 57.08
C ILE A 315 0.93 10.88 56.67
N SER A 316 1.51 9.96 57.46
CA SER A 316 2.82 9.34 57.17
C SER A 316 2.78 8.60 55.82
N SER A 317 1.72 7.86 55.52
CA SER A 317 1.56 7.14 54.23
C SER A 317 1.48 8.13 53.05
N ILE A 318 0.71 9.25 53.21
CA ILE A 318 0.60 10.27 52.15
C ILE A 318 1.95 10.97 51.94
N VAL A 319 2.64 11.38 52.99
CA VAL A 319 3.97 12.01 52.89
C VAL A 319 4.98 11.09 52.26
N PHE A 320 4.97 9.81 52.60
CA PHE A 320 5.83 8.80 51.98
C PHE A 320 5.56 8.67 50.48
N LEU A 321 4.28 8.63 50.05
CA LEU A 321 3.89 8.52 48.65
C LEU A 321 4.30 9.76 47.83
N ILE A 322 4.15 10.97 48.41
CA ILE A 322 4.59 12.21 47.78
C ILE A 322 6.11 12.22 47.62
N HIS A 323 6.84 11.82 48.67
CA HIS A 323 8.31 11.78 48.65
C HIS A 323 8.84 10.82 47.60
N ARG A 324 8.16 9.69 47.39
CA ARG A 324 8.47 8.69 46.34
C ARG A 324 7.99 9.08 44.94
N LYS A 325 7.34 10.23 44.77
CA LYS A 325 6.74 10.70 43.47
C LYS A 325 5.76 9.69 42.90
N TRP A 326 4.97 9.03 43.76
CA TRP A 326 3.93 8.11 43.33
C TRP A 326 2.58 8.81 43.12
N LEU A 327 2.41 9.95 43.72
CA LEU A 327 1.32 10.90 43.54
C LEU A 327 1.75 12.11 42.73
#